data_22081fd0542c48c4b726748741e9300f
#
_entry.id   22081fd0542c48c4b726748741e9300f
#
_cell.length_a   1.000
_cell.length_b   1.000
_cell.length_c   1.000
_cell.angle_alpha   90.00
_cell.angle_beta   90.00
_cell.angle_gamma   90.00
#
_symmetry.space_group_name_H-M   'P 1'
#
loop_
_entity.id
_entity.type
_entity.pdbx_description
1 polymer ?
#
loop_
_entity_poly.entity_id
_entity_poly.type
_entity_poly.pdbx_seq_one_letter_code
_entity_poly.pdbx_strand_id
1 'polypeptide(L)'
;MKKTQTTEGTLEVHDLIIAGWTGRDTEAVEKHILELEKIGISRPSSTPIFYRASPDLLTQGEKITVVGNNTSGEVEVFIVFVEGELWLGVGSDHTDRETEAYSVAISKQACAKPISRTLWNYKDVEAHWDRLLLRSFVTIEGERQIYQEGELSSMMGIETLINKYNSSFGKINNNSVMFCGTLAAIGGIRPSNSFEMELFDPTDRLSITHSYDLVSLPNIT
;
A
#
# COMPACT_ATOMS: atom_id res chain seq x y z
N MET A 1 18.15 -22.82 -8.03
CA MET A 1 16.99 -21.98 -8.34
C MET A 1 15.91 -22.28 -7.28
N LYS A 2 15.74 -21.42 -6.29
CA LYS A 2 14.56 -21.48 -5.39
C LYS A 2 13.35 -21.13 -6.27
N LYS A 3 12.37 -22.00 -6.31
CA LYS A 3 11.07 -21.68 -6.90
C LYS A 3 10.36 -20.80 -5.87
N THR A 4 10.13 -19.53 -6.19
CA THR A 4 9.19 -18.68 -5.46
C THR A 4 7.84 -19.37 -5.54
N GLN A 5 7.29 -19.77 -4.39
CA GLN A 5 5.96 -20.39 -4.38
C GLN A 5 4.96 -19.26 -4.63
N THR A 6 4.25 -19.35 -5.74
CA THR A 6 3.07 -18.54 -6.03
C THR A 6 1.85 -19.37 -5.67
N THR A 7 0.89 -18.79 -4.95
CA THR A 7 -0.40 -19.44 -4.74
C THR A 7 -1.30 -19.18 -5.94
N GLU A 8 -1.87 -20.24 -6.49
CA GLU A 8 -3.00 -20.15 -7.41
C GLU A 8 -4.26 -20.54 -6.65
N GLY A 9 -5.26 -19.69 -6.62
CA GLY A 9 -6.52 -19.96 -5.96
C GLY A 9 -7.32 -18.69 -5.71
N THR A 10 -8.56 -18.87 -5.29
CA THR A 10 -9.42 -17.77 -4.83
C THR A 10 -9.34 -17.70 -3.32
N LEU A 11 -8.98 -16.53 -2.79
CA LEU A 11 -8.97 -16.25 -1.36
C LEU A 11 -10.16 -15.35 -1.02
N GLU A 12 -11.01 -15.78 -0.09
CA GLU A 12 -12.02 -14.92 0.49
C GLU A 12 -11.38 -14.07 1.59
N VAL A 13 -11.28 -12.76 1.36
CA VAL A 13 -10.71 -11.83 2.35
C VAL A 13 -11.79 -11.34 3.30
N HIS A 14 -11.55 -11.46 4.61
CA HIS A 14 -12.50 -11.08 5.65
C HIS A 14 -12.22 -9.70 6.23
N ASP A 15 -10.96 -9.31 6.29
CA ASP A 15 -10.51 -8.04 6.88
C ASP A 15 -9.53 -7.33 5.95
N LEU A 16 -9.76 -6.03 5.73
CA LEU A 16 -8.81 -5.14 5.08
C LEU A 16 -8.31 -4.11 6.09
N ILE A 17 -7.00 -4.14 6.32
CA ILE A 17 -6.27 -3.25 7.23
C ILE A 17 -5.34 -2.40 6.39
N ILE A 18 -5.26 -1.11 6.66
CA ILE A 18 -4.33 -0.19 6.00
C ILE A 18 -3.50 0.49 7.08
N ALA A 19 -2.21 0.19 7.12
CA ALA A 19 -1.30 0.77 8.09
C ALA A 19 -0.71 2.08 7.55
N GLY A 20 -0.91 3.16 8.29
CA GLY A 20 -0.30 4.45 8.01
C GLY A 20 0.80 4.80 9.01
N TRP A 21 1.67 5.75 8.65
CA TRP A 21 2.77 6.23 9.50
C TRP A 21 3.74 5.10 9.90
N THR A 22 4.11 4.29 8.93
CA THR A 22 4.91 3.07 9.11
C THR A 22 6.41 3.29 8.86
N GLY A 23 6.89 4.51 8.79
CA GLY A 23 8.31 4.81 8.66
C GLY A 23 9.12 4.17 9.81
N ARG A 24 10.27 3.59 9.48
CA ARG A 24 11.15 2.95 10.47
C ARG A 24 11.85 3.98 11.36
N ASP A 25 12.24 5.10 10.79
CA ASP A 25 12.81 6.23 11.53
C ASP A 25 11.70 7.01 12.22
N THR A 26 11.52 6.75 13.50
CA THR A 26 10.49 7.38 14.32
C THR A 26 10.73 8.88 14.52
N GLU A 27 11.98 9.36 14.47
CA GLU A 27 12.29 10.79 14.59
C GLU A 27 11.89 11.53 13.31
N ALA A 28 12.15 10.93 12.14
CA ALA A 28 11.71 11.46 10.86
C ALA A 28 10.17 11.48 10.75
N VAL A 29 9.49 10.43 11.23
CA VAL A 29 8.02 10.36 11.29
C VAL A 29 7.49 11.48 12.19
N GLU A 30 8.03 11.65 13.40
CA GLU A 30 7.59 12.69 14.32
C GLU A 30 7.82 14.10 13.74
N LYS A 31 8.97 14.33 13.13
CA LYS A 31 9.26 15.61 12.46
C LYS A 31 8.24 15.91 11.37
N HIS A 32 7.88 14.92 10.56
CA HIS A 32 6.88 15.09 9.51
C HIS A 32 5.48 15.39 10.09
N ILE A 33 5.09 14.72 11.17
CA ILE A 33 3.84 15.03 11.90
C ILE A 33 3.83 16.49 12.34
N LEU A 34 4.90 16.96 12.97
CA LEU A 34 5.02 18.35 13.42
C LEU A 34 4.96 19.37 12.27
N GLU A 35 5.48 19.02 11.09
CA GLU A 35 5.37 19.86 9.89
C GLU A 35 3.92 19.97 9.41
N LEU A 36 3.17 18.87 9.43
CA LEU A 36 1.76 18.82 9.04
C LEU A 36 0.86 19.55 10.04
N GLU A 37 1.13 19.43 11.34
CA GLU A 37 0.40 20.18 12.39
C GLU A 37 0.49 21.70 12.17
N LYS A 38 1.65 22.20 11.72
CA LYS A 38 1.83 23.65 11.44
C LYS A 38 0.94 24.18 10.31
N ILE A 39 0.51 23.30 9.42
CA ILE A 39 -0.40 23.65 8.31
C ILE A 39 -1.84 23.21 8.57
N GLY A 40 -2.16 22.84 9.83
CA GLY A 40 -3.52 22.53 10.28
C GLY A 40 -3.99 21.10 10.12
N ILE A 41 -3.09 20.17 9.76
CA ILE A 41 -3.41 18.74 9.69
C ILE A 41 -3.27 18.13 11.08
N SER A 42 -4.32 17.44 11.53
CA SER A 42 -4.31 16.83 12.85
C SER A 42 -3.33 15.65 12.93
N ARG A 43 -2.63 15.58 14.06
CA ARG A 43 -1.76 14.46 14.43
C ARG A 43 -2.52 13.12 14.39
N PRO A 44 -1.90 12.03 13.91
CA PRO A 44 -2.47 10.70 14.04
C PRO A 44 -2.57 10.29 15.51
N SER A 45 -3.59 9.52 15.87
CA SER A 45 -3.80 9.05 17.24
C SER A 45 -2.73 8.06 17.73
N SER A 46 -2.02 7.42 16.81
CA SER A 46 -0.90 6.52 17.06
C SER A 46 0.04 6.43 15.85
N THR A 47 1.28 5.96 16.08
CA THR A 47 2.25 5.63 15.02
C THR A 47 2.84 4.24 15.26
N PRO A 48 2.55 3.27 14.38
CA PRO A 48 1.64 3.35 13.24
C PRO A 48 0.17 3.49 13.66
N ILE A 49 -0.68 3.91 12.71
CA ILE A 49 -2.13 3.86 12.81
C ILE A 49 -2.66 2.77 11.89
N PHE A 50 -3.76 2.10 12.28
CA PHE A 50 -4.37 1.04 11.49
C PHE A 50 -5.82 1.40 11.14
N TYR A 51 -6.03 1.75 9.90
CA TYR A 51 -7.37 1.98 9.35
C TYR A 51 -8.02 0.65 8.99
N ARG A 52 -9.34 0.58 9.11
CA ARG A 52 -10.14 -0.55 8.65
C ARG A 52 -10.97 -0.09 7.46
N ALA A 53 -10.95 -0.86 6.39
CA ALA A 53 -11.73 -0.62 5.19
C ALA A 53 -12.48 -1.89 4.78
N SER A 54 -13.48 -1.75 3.89
CA SER A 54 -14.19 -2.92 3.36
C SER A 54 -13.26 -3.77 2.51
N PRO A 55 -13.20 -5.10 2.72
CA PRO A 55 -12.47 -6.00 1.83
C PRO A 55 -13.02 -5.99 0.39
N ASP A 56 -14.26 -5.56 0.17
CA ASP A 56 -14.85 -5.40 -1.16
C ASP A 56 -14.13 -4.36 -2.04
N LEU A 57 -13.28 -3.51 -1.44
CA LEU A 57 -12.45 -2.56 -2.18
C LEU A 57 -11.26 -3.21 -2.88
N LEU A 58 -10.86 -4.42 -2.45
CA LEU A 58 -9.75 -5.13 -3.08
C LEU A 58 -10.12 -5.54 -4.50
N THR A 59 -9.22 -5.29 -5.44
CA THR A 59 -9.42 -5.67 -6.84
C THR A 59 -8.12 -6.11 -7.49
N GLN A 60 -8.21 -7.13 -8.33
CA GLN A 60 -7.14 -7.57 -9.23
C GLN A 60 -7.41 -7.12 -10.68
N GLY A 61 -8.37 -6.22 -10.86
CA GLY A 61 -8.72 -5.65 -12.15
C GLY A 61 -7.67 -4.65 -12.64
N GLU A 62 -7.60 -4.49 -13.95
CA GLU A 62 -6.72 -3.54 -14.63
C GLU A 62 -7.36 -2.15 -14.81
N LYS A 63 -8.51 -1.92 -14.18
CA LYS A 63 -9.22 -0.63 -14.17
C LYS A 63 -9.91 -0.40 -12.85
N ILE A 64 -9.85 0.83 -12.36
CA ILE A 64 -10.65 1.30 -11.24
C ILE A 64 -11.45 2.53 -11.64
N THR A 65 -12.58 2.73 -10.98
CA THR A 65 -13.42 3.91 -11.18
C THR A 65 -13.30 4.82 -9.97
N VAL A 66 -13.10 6.11 -10.22
CA VAL A 66 -12.97 7.16 -9.20
C VAL A 66 -13.89 8.32 -9.53
N VAL A 67 -14.24 9.15 -8.55
CA VAL A 67 -15.00 10.39 -8.76
C VAL A 67 -14.02 11.56 -8.88
N GLY A 68 -14.19 12.37 -9.93
CA GLY A 68 -13.27 13.49 -10.20
C GLY A 68 -11.87 13.04 -10.60
N ASN A 69 -10.92 13.96 -10.53
CA ASN A 69 -9.53 13.74 -10.95
C ASN A 69 -8.52 13.94 -9.81
N ASN A 70 -8.99 14.16 -8.58
CA ASN A 70 -8.11 14.45 -7.45
C ASN A 70 -7.80 13.19 -6.65
N THR A 71 -7.38 12.14 -7.35
CA THR A 71 -7.00 10.85 -6.76
C THR A 71 -5.60 10.46 -7.19
N SER A 72 -4.91 9.66 -6.39
CA SER A 72 -3.58 9.13 -6.75
C SER A 72 -3.33 7.78 -6.08
N GLY A 73 -2.47 6.97 -6.72
CA GLY A 73 -2.00 5.71 -6.15
C GLY A 73 -0.96 5.93 -5.04
N GLU A 74 -0.88 4.97 -4.16
CA GLU A 74 0.16 4.80 -3.14
C GLU A 74 0.63 3.35 -3.21
N VAL A 75 1.84 3.13 -3.74
CA VAL A 75 2.37 1.77 -3.83
C VAL A 75 2.73 1.25 -2.44
N GLU A 76 2.27 0.06 -2.13
CA GLU A 76 2.51 -0.60 -0.86
C GLU A 76 2.80 -2.08 -1.03
N VAL A 77 3.61 -2.65 -0.15
CA VAL A 77 3.54 -4.07 0.10
C VAL A 77 2.26 -4.35 0.86
N PHE A 78 1.50 -5.33 0.43
CA PHE A 78 0.47 -5.92 1.28
C PHE A 78 0.86 -7.32 1.70
N ILE A 79 0.41 -7.71 2.89
CA ILE A 79 0.55 -9.05 3.42
C ILE A 79 -0.82 -9.70 3.58
N VAL A 80 -0.85 -11.01 3.45
CA VAL A 80 -2.04 -11.83 3.69
C VAL A 80 -1.68 -13.10 4.47
N PHE A 81 -2.50 -13.45 5.45
CA PHE A 81 -2.37 -14.68 6.22
C PHE A 81 -3.26 -15.75 5.62
N VAL A 82 -2.65 -16.84 5.18
CA VAL A 82 -3.37 -17.99 4.60
C VAL A 82 -2.86 -19.25 5.28
N GLU A 83 -3.76 -20.00 5.94
CA GLU A 83 -3.46 -21.28 6.59
C GLU A 83 -2.24 -21.25 7.54
N GLY A 84 -2.05 -20.11 8.22
CA GLY A 84 -0.94 -19.91 9.16
C GLY A 84 0.39 -19.51 8.50
N GLU A 85 0.42 -19.35 7.19
CA GLU A 85 1.56 -18.81 6.44
C GLU A 85 1.33 -17.36 6.05
N LEU A 86 2.41 -16.61 5.95
CA LEU A 86 2.41 -15.21 5.56
C LEU A 86 2.86 -15.08 4.11
N TRP A 87 2.03 -14.48 3.30
CA TRP A 87 2.28 -14.16 1.89
C TRP A 87 2.28 -12.66 1.70
N LEU A 88 2.99 -12.20 0.68
CA LEU A 88 3.08 -10.78 0.35
C LEU A 88 2.92 -10.55 -1.15
N GLY A 89 2.40 -9.37 -1.47
CA GLY A 89 2.24 -8.88 -2.83
C GLY A 89 2.44 -7.37 -2.89
N VAL A 90 2.25 -6.80 -4.07
CA VAL A 90 2.26 -5.35 -4.28
C VAL A 90 0.84 -4.86 -4.55
N GLY A 91 0.45 -3.76 -3.92
CA GLY A 91 -0.86 -3.14 -4.07
C GLY A 91 -0.79 -1.63 -4.06
N SER A 92 -1.94 -1.00 -4.28
CA SER A 92 -2.09 0.45 -4.15
C SER A 92 -3.20 0.78 -3.17
N ASP A 93 -2.86 1.53 -2.14
CA ASP A 93 -3.85 2.26 -1.35
C ASP A 93 -4.28 3.51 -2.13
N HIS A 94 -5.01 3.31 -3.24
CA HIS A 94 -5.47 4.42 -4.06
C HIS A 94 -6.39 5.33 -3.25
N THR A 95 -6.09 6.61 -3.25
CA THR A 95 -6.65 7.57 -2.30
C THR A 95 -7.25 8.78 -3.01
N ASP A 96 -8.45 9.18 -2.59
CA ASP A 96 -9.06 10.45 -2.94
C ASP A 96 -8.45 11.56 -2.07
N ARG A 97 -7.72 12.49 -2.68
CA ARG A 97 -6.95 13.50 -1.97
C ARG A 97 -7.79 14.62 -1.40
N GLU A 98 -8.92 14.90 -1.99
CA GLU A 98 -9.87 15.89 -1.46
C GLU A 98 -10.55 15.35 -0.20
N THR A 99 -11.01 14.12 -0.25
CA THR A 99 -11.59 13.43 0.93
C THR A 99 -10.54 13.22 2.02
N GLU A 100 -9.29 12.93 1.67
CA GLU A 100 -8.20 12.74 2.62
C GLU A 100 -7.94 14.00 3.47
N ALA A 101 -8.00 15.18 2.87
CA ALA A 101 -7.87 16.45 3.58
C ALA A 101 -8.98 16.65 4.65
N TYR A 102 -10.14 16.04 4.46
CA TYR A 102 -11.23 16.05 5.42
C TYR A 102 -11.13 14.90 6.44
N SER A 103 -10.89 13.68 5.96
CA SER A 103 -10.80 12.48 6.79
C SER A 103 -10.03 11.37 6.08
N VAL A 104 -8.85 11.02 6.61
CA VAL A 104 -8.03 9.94 6.09
C VAL A 104 -8.79 8.61 6.10
N ALA A 105 -9.52 8.28 7.16
CA ALA A 105 -10.28 7.04 7.26
C ALA A 105 -11.36 6.92 6.16
N ILE A 106 -12.05 8.03 5.83
CA ILE A 106 -13.06 8.04 4.77
C ILE A 106 -12.39 7.95 3.40
N SER A 107 -11.26 8.63 3.18
CA SER A 107 -10.54 8.56 1.90
C SER A 107 -10.06 7.15 1.57
N LYS A 108 -9.65 6.37 2.59
CA LYS A 108 -9.26 4.97 2.42
C LYS A 108 -10.45 4.10 1.96
N GLN A 109 -11.68 4.47 2.35
CA GLN A 109 -12.91 3.76 1.94
C GLN A 109 -13.44 4.23 0.58
N ALA A 110 -13.06 5.41 0.09
CA ALA A 110 -13.62 6.02 -1.11
C ALA A 110 -13.16 5.38 -2.44
N CYS A 111 -11.98 4.75 -2.46
CA CYS A 111 -11.39 4.21 -3.68
C CYS A 111 -11.11 2.71 -3.57
N ALA A 112 -11.19 2.01 -4.70
CA ALA A 112 -10.74 0.63 -4.82
C ALA A 112 -9.24 0.50 -4.46
N LYS A 113 -8.85 -0.69 -4.02
CA LYS A 113 -7.47 -1.05 -3.62
C LYS A 113 -6.93 -2.13 -4.56
N PRO A 114 -6.29 -1.73 -5.68
CA PRO A 114 -5.69 -2.68 -6.61
C PRO A 114 -4.57 -3.48 -5.95
N ILE A 115 -4.55 -4.79 -6.21
CA ILE A 115 -3.53 -5.72 -5.70
C ILE A 115 -3.03 -6.65 -6.80
N SER A 116 -1.78 -7.09 -6.67
CA SER A 116 -1.20 -8.08 -7.57
C SER A 116 -1.89 -9.45 -7.44
N ARG A 117 -1.86 -10.22 -8.53
CA ARG A 117 -2.32 -11.62 -8.54
C ARG A 117 -1.25 -12.57 -8.02
N THR A 118 0.02 -12.19 -8.19
CA THR A 118 1.19 -12.97 -7.76
C THR A 118 1.52 -12.63 -6.32
N LEU A 119 1.77 -13.65 -5.52
CA LEU A 119 2.24 -13.52 -4.14
C LEU A 119 3.56 -14.28 -3.96
N TRP A 120 4.42 -13.77 -3.08
CA TRP A 120 5.59 -14.50 -2.58
C TRP A 120 5.34 -14.98 -1.15
N ASN A 121 5.91 -16.14 -0.80
CA ASN A 121 5.95 -16.55 0.59
C ASN A 121 6.96 -15.65 1.33
N TYR A 122 6.54 -15.08 2.48
CA TYR A 122 7.41 -14.19 3.27
C TYR A 122 8.73 -14.84 3.66
N LYS A 123 8.73 -16.14 3.98
CA LYS A 123 9.94 -16.90 4.34
C LYS A 123 11.01 -16.89 3.26
N ASP A 124 10.65 -16.71 1.99
CA ASP A 124 11.60 -16.70 0.89
C ASP A 124 12.40 -15.39 0.82
N VAL A 125 11.82 -14.29 1.34
CA VAL A 125 12.41 -12.94 1.26
C VAL A 125 12.76 -12.34 2.61
N GLU A 126 12.35 -12.95 3.72
CA GLU A 126 12.56 -12.45 5.09
C GLU A 126 14.02 -12.09 5.37
N ALA A 127 14.96 -12.97 4.98
CA ALA A 127 16.39 -12.77 5.24
C ALA A 127 17.00 -11.55 4.53
N HIS A 128 16.32 -11.03 3.51
CA HIS A 128 16.79 -9.86 2.75
C HIS A 128 15.67 -8.83 2.51
N TRP A 129 14.63 -8.86 3.34
CA TRP A 129 13.49 -7.95 3.32
C TRP A 129 13.89 -6.49 3.10
N ASP A 130 14.86 -6.01 3.84
CA ASP A 130 15.31 -4.61 3.81
C ASP A 130 15.87 -4.17 2.46
N ARG A 131 16.28 -5.11 1.60
CA ARG A 131 16.83 -4.84 0.26
C ARG A 131 15.80 -4.90 -0.85
N LEU A 132 14.57 -5.33 -0.55
CA LEU A 132 13.49 -5.29 -1.54
C LEU A 132 13.22 -3.84 -1.94
N LEU A 133 12.98 -3.62 -3.23
CA LEU A 133 12.68 -2.30 -3.79
C LEU A 133 11.19 -2.22 -4.12
N LEU A 134 10.55 -1.19 -3.59
CA LEU A 134 9.17 -0.85 -3.88
C LEU A 134 9.15 0.34 -4.83
N ARG A 135 8.44 0.21 -5.95
CA ARG A 135 8.39 1.23 -7.01
C ARG A 135 6.98 1.42 -7.51
N SER A 136 6.71 2.65 -7.93
CA SER A 136 5.54 2.93 -8.76
C SER A 136 5.87 3.88 -9.90
N PHE A 137 5.07 3.77 -10.95
CA PHE A 137 5.21 4.59 -12.14
C PHE A 137 3.85 5.13 -12.54
N VAL A 138 3.86 6.32 -13.12
CA VAL A 138 2.70 6.98 -13.71
C VAL A 138 2.98 7.35 -15.16
N THR A 139 1.94 7.41 -15.96
CA THR A 139 2.06 7.93 -17.35
C THR A 139 1.47 9.32 -17.40
N ILE A 140 2.30 10.30 -17.75
CA ILE A 140 1.93 11.71 -17.91
C ILE A 140 2.31 12.13 -19.31
N GLU A 141 1.36 12.67 -20.08
CA GLU A 141 1.58 13.09 -21.47
C GLU A 141 2.17 12.00 -22.38
N GLY A 142 1.85 10.74 -22.08
CA GLY A 142 2.35 9.57 -22.80
C GLY A 142 3.72 9.07 -22.37
N GLU A 143 4.38 9.74 -21.42
CA GLU A 143 5.68 9.34 -20.90
C GLU A 143 5.54 8.62 -19.56
N ARG A 144 6.17 7.45 -19.45
CA ARG A 144 6.27 6.67 -18.21
C ARG A 144 7.32 7.29 -17.29
N GLN A 145 6.91 7.73 -16.12
CA GLN A 145 7.75 8.38 -15.12
C GLN A 145 7.73 7.61 -13.81
N ILE A 146 8.88 7.56 -13.13
CA ILE A 146 8.94 7.03 -11.77
C ILE A 146 8.18 7.97 -10.84
N TYR A 147 7.32 7.40 -10.00
CA TYR A 147 6.47 8.15 -9.07
C TYR A 147 6.87 7.93 -7.61
N GLN A 148 7.19 6.70 -7.25
CA GLN A 148 7.72 6.34 -5.93
C GLN A 148 8.83 5.31 -6.12
N GLU A 149 9.88 5.39 -5.31
CA GLU A 149 10.97 4.40 -5.29
C GLU A 149 11.67 4.42 -3.94
N GLY A 150 11.93 3.26 -3.38
CA GLY A 150 12.74 3.10 -2.18
C GLY A 150 12.87 1.66 -1.74
N GLU A 151 13.85 1.44 -0.86
CA GLU A 151 14.03 0.16 -0.19
C GLU A 151 13.05 0.01 0.98
N LEU A 152 12.62 -1.24 1.25
CA LEU A 152 11.79 -1.55 2.40
C LEU A 152 12.51 -1.35 3.74
N SER A 153 13.83 -1.15 3.73
CA SER A 153 14.62 -0.72 4.88
C SER A 153 14.13 0.59 5.51
N SER A 154 13.47 1.46 4.74
CA SER A 154 12.89 2.72 5.23
C SER A 154 11.57 2.56 5.97
N MET A 155 10.95 1.38 5.90
CA MET A 155 9.64 1.06 6.47
C MET A 155 9.76 0.09 7.65
N MET A 156 8.78 0.07 8.54
CA MET A 156 8.72 -0.92 9.62
C MET A 156 8.77 -2.34 9.05
N GLY A 157 9.57 -3.20 9.67
CA GLY A 157 9.56 -4.63 9.36
C GLY A 157 8.20 -5.25 9.66
N ILE A 158 7.84 -6.25 8.87
CA ILE A 158 6.52 -6.92 8.92
C ILE A 158 6.18 -7.44 10.32
N GLU A 159 7.12 -8.10 10.99
CA GLU A 159 6.88 -8.65 12.34
C GLU A 159 6.58 -7.53 13.35
N THR A 160 7.32 -6.40 13.27
CA THR A 160 7.08 -5.25 14.13
C THR A 160 5.68 -4.70 13.90
N LEU A 161 5.27 -4.56 12.64
CA LEU A 161 3.96 -4.03 12.27
C LEU A 161 2.84 -4.96 12.77
N ILE A 162 2.96 -6.28 12.55
CA ILE A 162 2.02 -7.29 13.05
C ILE A 162 1.92 -7.24 14.58
N ASN A 163 3.06 -7.17 15.28
CA ASN A 163 3.07 -7.12 16.75
C ASN A 163 2.38 -5.87 17.29
N LYS A 164 2.58 -4.71 16.65
CA LYS A 164 1.89 -3.46 17.02
C LYS A 164 0.38 -3.56 16.78
N TYR A 165 -0.03 -4.11 15.64
CA TYR A 165 -1.45 -4.38 15.38
C TYR A 165 -2.05 -5.32 16.43
N ASN A 166 -1.41 -6.45 16.69
CA ASN A 166 -1.88 -7.45 17.64
C ASN A 166 -2.00 -6.90 19.07
N SER A 167 -1.10 -6.01 19.46
CA SER A 167 -1.13 -5.37 20.77
C SER A 167 -2.32 -4.42 20.94
N SER A 168 -2.81 -3.83 19.86
CA SER A 168 -3.91 -2.85 19.87
C SER A 168 -5.28 -3.47 19.63
N PHE A 169 -5.35 -4.51 18.77
CA PHE A 169 -6.62 -5.04 18.24
C PHE A 169 -6.80 -6.54 18.44
N GLY A 170 -5.83 -7.22 19.06
CA GLY A 170 -5.81 -8.67 19.15
C GLY A 170 -5.17 -9.33 17.91
N LYS A 171 -5.03 -10.65 17.96
CA LYS A 171 -4.33 -11.39 16.91
C LYS A 171 -5.01 -11.22 15.55
N ILE A 172 -4.20 -10.89 14.54
CA ILE A 172 -4.66 -10.82 13.15
C ILE A 172 -5.20 -12.19 12.70
N ASN A 173 -6.34 -12.19 12.05
CA ASN A 173 -7.02 -13.41 11.60
C ASN A 173 -6.42 -13.95 10.29
N ASN A 174 -6.64 -15.24 10.03
CA ASN A 174 -6.49 -15.76 8.67
C ASN A 174 -7.42 -15.02 7.71
N ASN A 175 -7.01 -14.95 6.45
CA ASN A 175 -7.71 -14.24 5.39
C ASN A 175 -7.85 -12.72 5.64
N SER A 176 -6.99 -12.16 6.48
CA SER A 176 -6.83 -10.71 6.60
C SER A 176 -5.76 -10.22 5.63
N VAL A 177 -6.04 -9.13 4.94
CA VAL A 177 -5.06 -8.38 4.14
C VAL A 177 -4.66 -7.14 4.90
N MET A 178 -3.35 -6.87 5.00
CA MET A 178 -2.82 -5.64 5.57
C MET A 178 -1.90 -4.95 4.57
N PHE A 179 -2.20 -3.73 4.20
CA PHE A 179 -1.30 -2.81 3.52
C PHE A 179 -0.33 -2.22 4.55
N CYS A 180 0.96 -2.16 4.21
CA CYS A 180 2.05 -1.96 5.17
C CYS A 180 2.63 -0.53 5.16
N GLY A 181 2.01 0.38 4.41
CA GLY A 181 2.45 1.75 4.25
C GLY A 181 3.21 2.01 2.96
N THR A 182 3.31 3.27 2.60
CA THR A 182 3.83 3.73 1.32
C THR A 182 5.08 4.60 1.45
N LEU A 183 5.72 4.87 0.32
CA LEU A 183 6.84 5.79 0.17
C LEU A 183 6.36 7.17 -0.26
N ALA A 184 7.17 8.20 -0.02
CA ALA A 184 6.87 9.54 -0.52
C ALA A 184 6.89 9.60 -2.06
N ALA A 185 5.95 10.36 -2.64
CA ALA A 185 5.92 10.60 -4.08
C ALA A 185 7.06 11.52 -4.51
N ILE A 186 7.83 11.10 -5.51
CA ILE A 186 8.91 11.89 -6.10
C ILE A 186 8.28 13.05 -6.90
N GLY A 187 8.63 14.28 -6.54
CA GLY A 187 8.06 15.49 -7.15
C GLY A 187 6.65 15.84 -6.64
N GLY A 188 6.19 15.18 -5.56
CA GLY A 188 4.90 15.42 -4.93
C GLY A 188 3.74 14.61 -5.52
N ILE A 189 2.63 14.62 -4.80
CA ILE A 189 1.39 13.92 -5.19
C ILE A 189 0.81 14.59 -6.44
N ARG A 190 0.47 13.78 -7.44
CA ARG A 190 -0.17 14.25 -8.67
C ARG A 190 -1.08 13.18 -9.25
N PRO A 191 -2.18 13.57 -9.91
CA PRO A 191 -3.08 12.63 -10.58
C PRO A 191 -2.40 12.05 -11.83
N SER A 192 -2.86 10.87 -12.23
CA SER A 192 -2.47 10.22 -13.48
C SER A 192 -3.62 9.37 -14.01
N ASN A 193 -3.57 8.99 -15.28
CA ASN A 193 -4.57 8.12 -15.89
C ASN A 193 -4.24 6.63 -15.75
N SER A 194 -3.01 6.30 -15.35
CA SER A 194 -2.55 4.94 -15.10
C SER A 194 -1.57 4.90 -13.92
N PHE A 195 -1.51 3.77 -13.25
CA PHE A 195 -0.61 3.54 -12.14
C PHE A 195 -0.04 2.13 -12.24
N GLU A 196 1.30 2.02 -12.25
CA GLU A 196 2.01 0.76 -12.26
C GLU A 196 2.75 0.57 -10.93
N MET A 197 2.78 -0.66 -10.43
CA MET A 197 3.40 -1.05 -9.17
C MET A 197 4.39 -2.17 -9.39
N GLU A 198 5.50 -2.12 -8.68
CA GLU A 198 6.51 -3.16 -8.68
C GLU A 198 7.09 -3.36 -7.27
N LEU A 199 7.13 -4.61 -6.83
CA LEU A 199 7.98 -5.07 -5.76
C LEU A 199 9.10 -5.91 -6.38
N PHE A 200 10.33 -5.42 -6.32
CA PHE A 200 11.50 -6.03 -6.93
C PHE A 200 12.45 -6.61 -5.89
N ASP A 201 12.82 -7.87 -6.06
CA ASP A 201 13.88 -8.53 -5.30
C ASP A 201 15.19 -8.48 -6.08
N PRO A 202 16.17 -7.66 -5.69
CA PRO A 202 17.47 -7.59 -6.35
C PRO A 202 18.33 -8.83 -6.12
N THR A 203 18.02 -9.65 -5.11
CA THR A 203 18.79 -10.87 -4.77
C THR A 203 18.51 -11.98 -5.77
N ASP A 204 17.24 -12.26 -6.00
CA ASP A 204 16.80 -13.31 -6.91
C ASP A 204 16.42 -12.76 -8.30
N ARG A 205 16.44 -11.43 -8.49
CA ARG A 205 16.07 -10.71 -9.72
C ARG A 205 14.64 -11.04 -10.19
N LEU A 206 13.73 -11.06 -9.24
CA LEU A 206 12.31 -11.32 -9.48
C LEU A 206 11.49 -10.07 -9.17
N SER A 207 10.34 -9.93 -9.84
CA SER A 207 9.38 -8.87 -9.57
C SER A 207 7.98 -9.43 -9.40
N ILE A 208 7.22 -8.80 -8.49
CA ILE A 208 5.76 -8.80 -8.52
C ILE A 208 5.33 -7.47 -9.10
N THR A 209 4.48 -7.50 -10.11
CA THR A 209 3.96 -6.28 -10.76
C THR A 209 2.44 -6.31 -10.84
N HIS A 210 1.83 -5.14 -10.84
CA HIS A 210 0.45 -4.93 -11.24
C HIS A 210 0.28 -3.51 -11.77
N SER A 211 -0.65 -3.32 -12.68
CA SER A 211 -0.98 -2.01 -13.24
C SER A 211 -2.49 -1.85 -13.41
N TYR A 212 -2.95 -0.61 -13.34
CA TYR A 212 -4.35 -0.29 -13.57
C TYR A 212 -4.54 1.10 -14.17
N ASP A 213 -5.59 1.23 -14.97
CA ASP A 213 -6.07 2.51 -15.51
C ASP A 213 -7.16 3.11 -14.61
N LEU A 214 -7.28 4.43 -14.64
CA LEU A 214 -8.31 5.16 -13.93
C LEU A 214 -9.43 5.60 -14.90
N VAL A 215 -10.67 5.30 -14.50
CA VAL A 215 -11.88 5.83 -15.15
C VAL A 215 -12.47 6.88 -14.21
N SER A 216 -12.38 8.14 -14.61
CA SER A 216 -12.96 9.24 -13.83
C SER A 216 -14.42 9.44 -14.15
N LEU A 217 -15.26 9.46 -13.12
CA LEU A 217 -16.67 9.87 -13.19
C LEU A 217 -16.76 11.37 -12.89
N PRO A 218 -17.73 12.07 -13.50
CA PRO A 218 -17.96 13.47 -13.16
C PRO A 218 -18.44 13.59 -11.71
N ASN A 219 -17.92 14.57 -10.99
CA ASN A 219 -18.47 14.99 -9.69
C ASN A 219 -19.69 15.87 -9.97
N ILE A 220 -20.89 15.31 -9.80
CA ILE A 220 -22.17 16.01 -10.04
C ILE A 220 -22.68 16.48 -8.67
N THR A 221 -22.70 17.79 -8.49
CA THR A 221 -23.24 18.49 -7.30
C THR A 221 -24.41 19.36 -7.69
#